data_c7bcc912d42f354f42220a4c4af6c592
#
_entry.id   c7bcc912d42f354f42220a4c4af6c592
#
_cell.length_a   1.000
_cell.length_b   1.000
_cell.length_c   1.000
_cell.angle_alpha   90.00
_cell.angle_beta   90.00
_cell.angle_gamma   90.00
#
_symmetry.space_group_name_H-M   'P 1'
#
loop_
_entity.id
_entity.type
_entity.pdbx_description
1 polymer ?
#
loop_
_entity_poly.entity_id
_entity_poly.type
_entity_poly.pdbx_seq_one_letter_code
_entity_poly.pdbx_strand_id
1 'polypeptide(L)'
;EYQNTIRDLFGAEVRIAQLLPADTASSGFDNVGEGLAVSPEAIQSYLRAADAALDAVFGSARPAEGIHHETNLLDQRTHDGKPFLANQIGKMFRKTEDGLVIFQSGYCPTNLVNFSRLRAPAGTYRGTVQVRAIQSDEPVTLRIYAGDTIVGRREKHVVGYYDVPPGDWTTIRFTDRLVEAGGTFQFKCYGTRDTRKDADTYPEPGIEIGDITIEGPLEPWPPESRIELLEGINIESASTEEAQRILGDLLPRAFRRHVTGDDVQKYVALTSAALDEGRSFEDSLRLGLKAILCSPHFLFLDEPGHDRISQHALASRLSYFLWSSMPDDALTSLADQGLLEKPEVLRDQVERMLDDPKARALTENFVGQWLNLRDIDFTSPDQQLYPEFDELLRISMVEETHRFFRELMEQDLSIVNFIDSDFTFLNQRLAEHYGIDGIRGQRLRKVILPNDSVRGGVLTQASVLKVTANGTNTSPVVRGVWVLQSFLGQDIPPPPSGVAAVEPDIRGATTLRQQLERHRNDSSCSVCHHRIDPAGFAPVSYTQLTLPTIPFERRARWAA
;
A
#
# COMPACT_ATOMS: atom_id res chain seq x y z
N GLU A 1 3.89 -9.31 7.36
CA GLU A 1 4.84 -9.73 8.40
C GLU A 1 6.03 -10.52 7.83
N TYR A 2 5.80 -11.66 7.15
CA TYR A 2 6.85 -12.52 6.59
C TYR A 2 7.86 -11.74 5.71
N GLN A 3 7.39 -10.90 4.79
CA GLN A 3 8.25 -10.06 3.94
C GLN A 3 9.09 -9.08 4.76
N ASN A 4 8.50 -8.42 5.76
CA ASN A 4 9.20 -7.46 6.62
C ASN A 4 10.26 -8.16 7.47
N THR A 5 9.94 -9.35 7.98
CA THR A 5 10.88 -10.16 8.75
C THR A 5 12.11 -10.54 7.91
N ILE A 6 11.91 -10.96 6.66
CA ILE A 6 13.03 -11.29 5.75
C ILE A 6 13.87 -10.04 5.44
N ARG A 7 13.21 -8.90 5.16
CA ARG A 7 13.93 -7.64 4.95
C ARG A 7 14.82 -7.29 6.14
N ASP A 8 14.28 -7.37 7.36
CA ASP A 8 15.01 -6.98 8.57
C ASP A 8 16.05 -8.05 8.99
N LEU A 9 15.86 -9.32 8.61
CA LEU A 9 16.78 -10.40 8.89
C LEU A 9 18.04 -10.34 8.01
N PHE A 10 17.88 -9.99 6.73
CA PHE A 10 18.96 -10.02 5.74
C PHE A 10 19.38 -8.63 5.24
N GLY A 11 18.73 -7.55 5.64
CA GLY A 11 18.98 -6.22 5.09
C GLY A 11 18.60 -6.07 3.61
N ALA A 12 17.75 -6.96 3.06
CA ALA A 12 17.43 -7.02 1.64
C ALA A 12 15.97 -6.61 1.38
N GLU A 13 15.77 -5.68 0.44
CA GLU A 13 14.44 -5.35 -0.04
C GLU A 13 13.85 -6.48 -0.89
N VAL A 14 12.81 -7.11 -0.38
CA VAL A 14 12.12 -8.23 -1.04
C VAL A 14 10.65 -7.90 -1.29
N ARG A 15 10.10 -8.37 -2.40
CA ARG A 15 8.67 -8.18 -2.76
C ARG A 15 8.04 -9.53 -3.01
N ILE A 16 7.62 -10.18 -1.95
CA ILE A 16 7.12 -11.55 -1.96
C ILE A 16 5.70 -11.68 -1.38
N ALA A 17 5.12 -10.59 -0.88
CA ALA A 17 3.78 -10.60 -0.29
C ALA A 17 2.72 -11.18 -1.24
N GLN A 18 2.83 -10.89 -2.54
CA GLN A 18 1.91 -11.41 -3.57
C GLN A 18 2.06 -12.91 -3.86
N LEU A 19 3.15 -13.54 -3.40
CA LEU A 19 3.37 -14.99 -3.54
C LEU A 19 2.74 -15.77 -2.39
N LEU A 20 2.38 -15.08 -1.31
CA LEU A 20 1.83 -15.69 -0.11
C LEU A 20 0.30 -15.72 -0.18
N PRO A 21 -0.34 -16.77 0.34
CA PRO A 21 -1.77 -16.79 0.49
C PRO A 21 -2.21 -15.72 1.51
N ALA A 22 -3.43 -15.22 1.36
CA ALA A 22 -4.03 -14.41 2.40
C ALA A 22 -4.33 -15.26 3.64
N ASP A 23 -4.02 -14.74 4.82
CA ASP A 23 -4.36 -15.38 6.06
C ASP A 23 -5.88 -15.31 6.31
N THR A 24 -6.41 -16.34 6.98
CA THR A 24 -7.82 -16.36 7.33
C THR A 24 -8.04 -15.46 8.56
N ALA A 25 -8.86 -14.42 8.40
CA ALA A 25 -9.22 -13.56 9.51
C ALA A 25 -10.14 -14.30 10.50
N SER A 26 -9.85 -14.18 11.79
CA SER A 26 -10.71 -14.61 12.88
C SER A 26 -11.01 -13.42 13.78
N SER A 27 -12.27 -13.22 14.13
CA SER A 27 -12.71 -12.06 14.91
C SER A 27 -12.28 -10.69 14.32
N GLY A 28 -12.15 -10.61 12.98
CA GLY A 28 -11.76 -9.40 12.26
C GLY A 28 -10.26 -9.17 12.11
N PHE A 29 -9.40 -10.07 12.66
CA PHE A 29 -7.95 -9.96 12.60
C PHE A 29 -7.29 -11.23 12.03
N ASP A 30 -6.22 -11.06 11.25
CA ASP A 30 -5.49 -12.13 10.57
C ASP A 30 -4.33 -12.73 11.40
N ASN A 31 -4.13 -12.25 12.62
CA ASN A 31 -3.09 -12.71 13.53
C ASN A 31 -3.61 -13.55 14.70
N VAL A 32 -4.86 -14.01 14.63
CA VAL A 32 -5.46 -14.89 15.64
C VAL A 32 -5.08 -16.34 15.34
N GLY A 33 -4.23 -16.95 16.17
CA GLY A 33 -3.64 -18.26 15.94
C GLY A 33 -4.65 -19.39 15.70
N GLU A 34 -5.84 -19.34 16.31
CA GLU A 34 -6.92 -20.32 16.13
C GLU A 34 -7.46 -20.36 14.67
N GLY A 35 -7.34 -19.27 13.94
CA GLY A 35 -7.77 -19.16 12.53
C GLY A 35 -6.70 -19.60 11.53
N LEU A 36 -5.45 -19.76 11.94
CA LEU A 36 -4.33 -20.04 11.06
C LEU A 36 -4.20 -21.54 10.78
N ALA A 37 -4.44 -21.94 9.54
CA ALA A 37 -4.24 -23.29 9.07
C ALA A 37 -3.23 -23.32 7.91
N VAL A 38 -2.24 -24.20 7.98
CA VAL A 38 -1.26 -24.37 6.90
C VAL A 38 -1.72 -25.47 5.95
N SER A 39 -2.12 -25.09 4.75
CA SER A 39 -2.45 -26.03 3.69
C SER A 39 -1.18 -26.44 2.91
N PRO A 40 -1.20 -27.58 2.17
CA PRO A 40 -0.10 -27.93 1.26
C PRO A 40 0.20 -26.83 0.24
N GLU A 41 -0.80 -26.10 -0.24
CA GLU A 41 -0.66 -24.97 -1.16
C GLU A 41 0.04 -23.78 -0.49
N ALA A 42 -0.25 -23.53 0.78
CA ALA A 42 0.45 -22.52 1.57
C ALA A 42 1.94 -22.86 1.71
N ILE A 43 2.29 -24.12 2.00
CA ILE A 43 3.69 -24.58 2.06
C ILE A 43 4.39 -24.34 0.72
N GLN A 44 3.77 -24.67 -0.40
CA GLN A 44 4.35 -24.41 -1.72
C GLN A 44 4.55 -22.91 -1.98
N SER A 45 3.65 -22.09 -1.49
CA SER A 45 3.77 -20.64 -1.58
C SER A 45 4.92 -20.09 -0.76
N TYR A 46 5.10 -20.58 0.48
CA TYR A 46 6.27 -20.23 1.30
C TYR A 46 7.58 -20.71 0.69
N LEU A 47 7.63 -21.89 0.08
CA LEU A 47 8.83 -22.36 -0.63
C LEU A 47 9.20 -21.44 -1.80
N ARG A 48 8.21 -20.98 -2.59
CA ARG A 48 8.44 -20.02 -3.68
C ARG A 48 8.83 -18.65 -3.17
N ALA A 49 8.20 -18.20 -2.10
CA ALA A 49 8.54 -16.92 -1.47
C ALA A 49 9.96 -16.93 -0.89
N ALA A 50 10.39 -18.05 -0.27
CA ALA A 50 11.74 -18.24 0.23
C ALA A 50 12.78 -18.23 -0.92
N ASP A 51 12.50 -18.92 -2.05
CA ASP A 51 13.38 -18.86 -3.22
C ASP A 51 13.52 -17.44 -3.74
N ALA A 52 12.41 -16.71 -3.93
CA ALA A 52 12.43 -15.33 -4.41
C ALA A 52 13.14 -14.38 -3.42
N ALA A 53 13.00 -14.62 -2.12
CA ALA A 53 13.71 -13.86 -1.09
C ALA A 53 15.22 -14.10 -1.16
N LEU A 54 15.66 -15.35 -1.25
CA LEU A 54 17.06 -15.71 -1.36
C LEU A 54 17.67 -15.24 -2.69
N ASP A 55 16.89 -15.21 -3.76
CA ASP A 55 17.30 -14.60 -5.03
C ASP A 55 17.59 -13.09 -4.88
N ALA A 56 16.83 -12.39 -4.06
CA ALA A 56 17.09 -10.99 -3.74
C ALA A 56 18.33 -10.83 -2.83
N VAL A 57 18.47 -11.70 -1.81
CA VAL A 57 19.59 -11.66 -0.84
C VAL A 57 20.92 -11.92 -1.51
N PHE A 58 21.01 -12.96 -2.34
CA PHE A 58 22.26 -13.35 -3.00
C PHE A 58 22.48 -12.64 -4.35
N GLY A 59 21.41 -12.15 -4.98
CA GLY A 59 21.43 -11.65 -6.34
C GLY A 59 21.52 -12.77 -7.35
N SER A 60 20.42 -13.13 -8.00
CA SER A 60 20.33 -14.25 -8.95
C SER A 60 21.20 -14.11 -10.20
N ALA A 61 21.53 -12.91 -10.61
CA ALA A 61 22.43 -12.60 -11.71
C ALA A 61 23.00 -11.19 -11.56
N ARG A 62 24.20 -10.96 -12.12
CA ARG A 62 24.73 -9.61 -12.24
C ARG A 62 23.75 -8.78 -13.07
N PRO A 63 23.26 -7.62 -12.55
CA PRO A 63 22.39 -6.77 -13.32
C PRO A 63 23.04 -6.36 -14.65
N ALA A 64 22.21 -6.09 -15.65
CA ALA A 64 22.68 -5.40 -16.83
C ALA A 64 23.31 -4.06 -16.43
N GLU A 65 24.23 -3.58 -17.26
CA GLU A 65 24.91 -2.30 -17.04
C GLU A 65 23.90 -1.19 -16.73
N GLY A 66 24.17 -0.39 -15.69
CA GLY A 66 23.27 0.66 -15.25
C GLY A 66 23.04 1.70 -16.36
N ILE A 67 21.84 2.24 -16.40
CA ILE A 67 21.45 3.28 -17.34
C ILE A 67 21.58 4.62 -16.63
N HIS A 68 22.32 5.54 -17.23
CA HIS A 68 22.19 6.97 -16.97
C HIS A 68 21.68 7.61 -18.27
N HIS A 69 20.44 8.08 -18.25
CA HIS A 69 19.78 8.59 -19.45
C HIS A 69 19.23 9.99 -19.19
N GLU A 70 19.78 10.93 -19.94
CA GLU A 70 19.30 12.30 -20.02
C GLU A 70 18.56 12.49 -21.34
N THR A 71 17.37 13.03 -21.30
CA THR A 71 16.56 13.23 -22.50
C THR A 71 15.59 14.39 -22.33
N ASN A 72 15.22 14.96 -23.47
CA ASN A 72 14.07 15.83 -23.60
C ASN A 72 13.02 15.14 -24.48
N LEU A 73 11.74 15.30 -24.19
CA LEU A 73 10.68 14.66 -24.98
C LEU A 73 10.70 15.07 -26.45
N LEU A 74 11.25 16.24 -26.76
CA LEU A 74 11.42 16.74 -28.14
C LEU A 74 12.52 15.99 -28.91
N ASP A 75 13.47 15.39 -28.22
CA ASP A 75 14.63 14.72 -28.82
C ASP A 75 14.35 13.25 -29.15
N GLN A 76 13.20 12.73 -28.76
CA GLN A 76 12.83 11.37 -29.04
C GLN A 76 12.70 11.10 -30.53
N ARG A 77 13.29 9.99 -30.98
CA ARG A 77 13.31 9.56 -32.39
C ARG A 77 12.69 8.18 -32.55
N THR A 78 12.03 7.99 -33.67
CA THR A 78 11.58 6.67 -34.14
C THR A 78 12.78 5.85 -34.59
N HIS A 79 12.55 4.56 -34.86
CA HIS A 79 13.60 3.64 -35.35
C HIS A 79 14.25 4.13 -36.66
N ASP A 80 13.50 4.83 -37.52
CA ASP A 80 13.97 5.43 -38.78
C ASP A 80 14.51 6.85 -38.61
N GLY A 81 14.76 7.29 -37.37
CA GLY A 81 15.39 8.58 -37.05
C GLY A 81 14.48 9.80 -37.11
N LYS A 82 13.20 9.65 -37.41
CA LYS A 82 12.25 10.77 -37.45
C LYS A 82 11.85 11.21 -36.03
N PRO A 83 11.48 12.48 -35.81
CA PRO A 83 10.95 12.93 -34.52
C PRO A 83 9.71 12.11 -34.14
N PHE A 84 9.75 11.50 -32.95
CA PHE A 84 8.68 10.57 -32.52
C PHE A 84 7.32 11.24 -32.40
N LEU A 85 7.29 12.48 -31.92
CA LEU A 85 6.06 13.25 -31.68
C LEU A 85 5.63 14.12 -32.86
N ALA A 86 6.27 14.00 -34.04
CA ALA A 86 6.01 14.88 -35.19
C ALA A 86 4.53 15.00 -35.59
N ASN A 87 3.76 13.91 -35.46
CA ASN A 87 2.34 13.88 -35.81
C ASN A 87 1.41 14.35 -34.67
N GLN A 88 1.90 14.49 -33.45
CA GLN A 88 1.16 14.85 -32.25
C GLN A 88 1.38 16.30 -31.85
N ILE A 89 2.54 16.88 -32.19
CA ILE A 89 2.83 18.29 -31.95
C ILE A 89 1.83 19.14 -32.73
N GLY A 90 1.31 20.20 -32.09
CA GLY A 90 0.26 21.06 -32.61
C GLY A 90 -1.16 20.52 -32.44
N LYS A 91 -1.32 19.21 -32.23
CA LYS A 91 -2.62 18.54 -32.03
C LYS A 91 -2.87 18.19 -30.56
N MET A 92 -1.98 17.40 -29.99
CA MET A 92 -2.09 16.86 -28.63
C MET A 92 -1.11 17.53 -27.69
N PHE A 93 0.03 17.95 -28.20
CA PHE A 93 1.12 18.54 -27.47
C PHE A 93 1.55 19.86 -28.11
N ARG A 94 1.93 20.83 -27.29
CA ARG A 94 2.52 22.09 -27.75
C ARG A 94 4.03 22.01 -27.59
N LYS A 95 4.74 22.31 -28.66
CA LYS A 95 6.19 22.47 -28.61
C LYS A 95 6.54 23.89 -28.12
N THR A 96 7.49 23.99 -27.21
CA THR A 96 8.13 25.23 -26.78
C THR A 96 9.61 25.22 -27.16
N GLU A 97 10.36 26.20 -26.72
CA GLU A 97 11.81 26.26 -26.92
C GLU A 97 12.50 25.23 -26.03
N ASP A 98 12.05 25.06 -24.78
CA ASP A 98 12.71 24.28 -23.74
C ASP A 98 12.08 22.89 -23.51
N GLY A 99 10.87 22.62 -24.06
CA GLY A 99 10.20 21.38 -23.75
C GLY A 99 8.89 21.14 -24.48
N LEU A 100 8.10 20.25 -23.90
CA LEU A 100 6.82 19.81 -24.43
C LEU A 100 5.70 20.07 -23.43
N VAL A 101 4.70 20.83 -23.83
CA VAL A 101 3.50 21.02 -23.02
C VAL A 101 2.55 19.85 -23.25
N ILE A 102 2.14 19.25 -22.16
CA ILE A 102 1.11 18.21 -22.09
C ILE A 102 -0.16 18.77 -21.45
N PHE A 103 -1.31 18.44 -22.01
CA PHE A 103 -2.64 18.81 -21.52
C PHE A 103 -3.48 17.58 -21.14
N GLN A 104 -3.10 16.42 -21.65
CA GLN A 104 -3.90 15.20 -21.59
C GLN A 104 -3.62 14.34 -20.40
N SER A 105 -4.69 13.80 -19.80
CA SER A 105 -4.62 12.72 -18.82
C SER A 105 -4.61 11.32 -19.45
N GLY A 106 -5.12 11.16 -20.66
CA GLY A 106 -5.28 9.86 -21.34
C GLY A 106 -4.10 9.37 -22.17
N TYR A 107 -3.30 10.28 -22.72
CA TYR A 107 -2.13 9.96 -23.53
C TYR A 107 -0.91 10.67 -23.02
N CYS A 108 0.20 9.97 -22.95
CA CYS A 108 1.47 10.54 -22.50
C CYS A 108 2.57 10.16 -23.47
N PRO A 109 3.46 11.10 -23.83
CA PRO A 109 4.66 10.73 -24.56
C PRO A 109 5.52 9.84 -23.66
N THR A 110 5.97 8.73 -24.19
CA THR A 110 6.87 7.82 -23.49
C THR A 110 8.26 8.44 -23.38
N ASN A 111 8.79 8.55 -22.19
CA ASN A 111 10.08 9.22 -21.96
C ASN A 111 11.26 8.28 -21.87
N LEU A 112 11.04 6.97 -21.86
CA LEU A 112 12.13 6.02 -21.84
C LEU A 112 12.43 5.50 -23.23
N VAL A 113 13.60 5.60 -23.50
CA VAL A 113 14.65 4.92 -24.25
C VAL A 113 14.23 3.75 -25.14
N ASN A 114 12.94 3.58 -25.32
CA ASN A 114 12.43 2.40 -25.98
C ASN A 114 12.68 2.34 -27.45
N PHE A 115 12.82 3.50 -28.01
CA PHE A 115 13.09 3.64 -29.44
C PHE A 115 14.59 3.61 -29.74
N SER A 116 15.45 3.53 -28.74
CA SER A 116 16.90 3.51 -28.88
C SER A 116 17.55 2.16 -28.64
N ARG A 117 16.82 1.05 -28.65
CA ARG A 117 17.31 -0.33 -28.44
C ARG A 117 17.74 -0.68 -27.00
N LEU A 118 17.69 0.23 -26.06
CA LEU A 118 18.00 -0.06 -24.66
C LEU A 118 16.71 -0.45 -23.95
N ARG A 119 16.61 -1.70 -23.53
CA ARG A 119 15.57 -2.12 -22.58
C ARG A 119 16.09 -1.80 -21.18
N ALA A 120 15.38 -0.92 -20.48
CA ALA A 120 15.66 -0.71 -19.07
C ALA A 120 15.53 -2.04 -18.31
N PRO A 121 16.57 -2.52 -17.59
CA PRO A 121 16.47 -3.72 -16.76
C PRO A 121 15.38 -3.54 -15.69
N ALA A 122 14.87 -4.64 -15.13
CA ALA A 122 14.09 -4.55 -13.91
C ALA A 122 14.98 -4.06 -12.77
N GLY A 123 14.45 -3.22 -11.88
CA GLY A 123 15.21 -2.66 -10.76
C GLY A 123 14.69 -1.30 -10.33
N THR A 124 15.31 -0.72 -9.31
CA THR A 124 14.96 0.59 -8.76
C THR A 124 15.66 1.69 -9.55
N TYR A 125 14.91 2.73 -9.87
CA TYR A 125 15.39 3.88 -10.64
C TYR A 125 15.14 5.18 -9.87
N ARG A 126 16.08 6.11 -9.99
CA ARG A 126 15.88 7.50 -9.61
C ARG A 126 15.58 8.30 -10.86
N GLY A 127 14.51 9.10 -10.79
CA GLY A 127 14.15 10.02 -11.86
C GLY A 127 14.12 11.46 -11.38
N THR A 128 14.52 12.36 -12.27
CA THR A 128 14.28 13.78 -12.13
C THR A 128 13.61 14.31 -13.38
N VAL A 129 12.68 15.24 -13.23
CA VAL A 129 12.01 15.90 -14.34
C VAL A 129 11.85 17.39 -14.05
N GLN A 130 12.25 18.21 -15.01
CA GLN A 130 11.99 19.64 -14.99
C GLN A 130 10.59 19.90 -15.51
N VAL A 131 9.78 20.59 -14.70
CA VAL A 131 8.38 20.87 -15.03
C VAL A 131 7.98 22.28 -14.61
N ARG A 132 7.01 22.86 -15.30
CA ARG A 132 6.29 24.07 -14.85
C ARG A 132 4.84 24.01 -15.30
N ALA A 133 3.93 24.52 -14.48
CA ALA A 133 2.55 24.69 -14.90
C ALA A 133 2.43 25.93 -15.78
N ILE A 134 1.61 25.81 -16.82
CA ILE A 134 1.33 26.89 -17.75
C ILE A 134 -0.17 27.15 -17.81
N GLN A 135 -0.53 28.37 -18.15
CA GLN A 135 -1.93 28.81 -18.29
C GLN A 135 -2.75 28.52 -17.03
N SER A 136 -2.12 28.66 -15.86
CA SER A 136 -2.74 28.46 -14.56
C SER A 136 -2.12 29.39 -13.53
N ASP A 137 -2.94 29.93 -12.65
CA ASP A 137 -2.50 30.69 -11.46
C ASP A 137 -2.38 29.77 -10.23
N GLU A 138 -2.78 28.50 -10.38
CA GLU A 138 -2.74 27.47 -9.34
C GLU A 138 -1.84 26.31 -9.76
N PRO A 139 -1.31 25.50 -8.80
CA PRO A 139 -0.56 24.30 -9.13
C PRO A 139 -1.37 23.33 -9.99
N VAL A 140 -0.74 22.76 -11.00
CA VAL A 140 -1.29 21.67 -11.82
C VAL A 140 -0.67 20.37 -11.39
N THR A 141 -1.45 19.32 -11.22
CA THR A 141 -0.95 18.04 -10.71
C THR A 141 -0.34 17.19 -11.83
N LEU A 142 0.93 16.82 -11.67
CA LEU A 142 1.59 15.81 -12.47
C LEU A 142 1.40 14.43 -11.85
N ARG A 143 0.88 13.48 -12.61
CA ARG A 143 0.83 12.08 -12.26
C ARG A 143 1.99 11.34 -12.94
N ILE A 144 2.81 10.67 -12.14
CA ILE A 144 3.86 9.76 -12.64
C ILE A 144 3.42 8.34 -12.37
N TYR A 145 3.56 7.47 -13.37
CA TYR A 145 3.25 6.05 -13.23
C TYR A 145 4.25 5.17 -13.99
N ALA A 146 4.45 3.96 -13.50
CA ALA A 146 5.25 2.95 -14.14
C ALA A 146 4.38 2.04 -15.00
N GLY A 147 4.85 1.65 -16.16
CA GLY A 147 4.09 0.83 -17.08
C GLY A 147 4.93 0.27 -18.22
N ASP A 148 4.25 -0.34 -19.17
CA ASP A 148 4.88 -0.82 -20.39
C ASP A 148 5.26 0.35 -21.32
N THR A 149 6.30 0.14 -22.09
CA THR A 149 6.83 1.13 -23.03
C THR A 149 5.91 1.43 -24.22
N ILE A 150 4.85 0.65 -24.40
CA ILE A 150 3.92 0.82 -25.52
C ILE A 150 2.71 1.60 -25.05
N VAL A 151 2.46 2.73 -25.69
CA VAL A 151 1.28 3.56 -25.50
C VAL A 151 0.00 2.74 -25.59
N GLY A 152 -0.88 2.90 -24.61
CA GLY A 152 -2.16 2.19 -24.55
C GLY A 152 -2.10 0.84 -23.83
N ARG A 153 -0.93 0.39 -23.37
CA ARG A 153 -0.85 -0.76 -22.46
C ARG A 153 -1.14 -0.34 -21.02
N ARG A 154 -1.51 -1.35 -20.24
CA ARG A 154 -1.96 -1.17 -18.86
C ARG A 154 -0.84 -0.56 -18.00
N GLU A 155 -1.19 0.46 -17.26
CA GLU A 155 -0.36 0.96 -16.16
C GLU A 155 -0.12 -0.17 -15.16
N LYS A 156 1.09 -0.26 -14.66
CA LYS A 156 1.44 -1.27 -13.64
C LYS A 156 1.13 -0.73 -12.25
N HIS A 157 1.66 0.46 -11.93
CA HIS A 157 1.36 1.15 -10.67
C HIS A 157 1.64 2.65 -10.78
N VAL A 158 1.05 3.40 -9.88
CA VAL A 158 1.32 4.84 -9.73
C VAL A 158 2.58 5.04 -8.88
N VAL A 159 3.48 5.89 -9.38
CA VAL A 159 4.66 6.35 -8.66
C VAL A 159 4.29 7.48 -7.72
N GLY A 160 3.48 8.42 -8.17
CA GLY A 160 3.02 9.52 -7.33
C GLY A 160 2.25 10.61 -8.08
N TYR A 161 1.70 11.51 -7.28
CA TYR A 161 1.06 12.75 -7.70
C TYR A 161 1.83 13.92 -7.14
N TYR A 162 2.21 14.86 -7.99
CA TYR A 162 3.11 15.96 -7.66
C TYR A 162 2.47 17.28 -8.07
N ASP A 163 2.46 18.25 -7.15
CA ASP A 163 1.99 19.59 -7.43
C ASP A 163 3.07 20.38 -8.16
N VAL A 164 2.77 20.82 -9.38
CA VAL A 164 3.64 21.63 -10.22
C VAL A 164 3.18 23.08 -10.11
N PRO A 165 3.97 23.97 -9.49
CA PRO A 165 3.61 25.36 -9.34
C PRO A 165 3.62 26.08 -10.70
N PRO A 166 2.82 27.17 -10.85
CA PRO A 166 2.90 28.03 -12.01
C PRO A 166 4.18 28.86 -12.04
N GLY A 167 4.60 29.25 -13.23
CA GLY A 167 5.69 30.20 -13.44
C GLY A 167 7.05 29.53 -13.64
N ASP A 168 7.86 29.41 -12.60
CA ASP A 168 9.24 28.96 -12.70
C ASP A 168 9.37 27.43 -12.85
N TRP A 169 10.49 27.02 -13.46
CA TRP A 169 10.84 25.61 -13.54
C TRP A 169 11.05 24.98 -12.16
N THR A 170 10.41 23.87 -11.94
CA THR A 170 10.50 23.06 -10.71
C THR A 170 11.05 21.68 -11.03
N THR A 171 11.94 21.18 -10.19
CA THR A 171 12.47 19.81 -10.32
C THR A 171 11.67 18.85 -9.44
N ILE A 172 10.97 17.93 -10.06
CA ILE A 172 10.36 16.79 -9.38
C ILE A 172 11.38 15.65 -9.34
N ARG A 173 11.53 15.05 -8.17
CA ARG A 173 12.38 13.87 -7.95
C ARG A 173 11.53 12.74 -7.47
N PHE A 174 11.79 11.55 -8.02
CA PHE A 174 11.12 10.32 -7.60
C PHE A 174 12.09 9.15 -7.61
N THR A 175 11.78 8.14 -6.83
CA THR A 175 12.48 6.85 -6.85
C THR A 175 11.41 5.77 -6.85
N ASP A 176 11.50 4.86 -7.82
CA ASP A 176 10.55 3.76 -7.93
C ASP A 176 11.14 2.60 -8.72
N ARG A 177 10.47 1.46 -8.67
CA ARG A 177 10.94 0.20 -9.26
C ARG A 177 10.20 -0.15 -10.55
N LEU A 178 10.96 -0.44 -11.59
CA LEU A 178 10.46 -1.15 -12.76
C LEU A 178 10.45 -2.65 -12.47
N VAL A 179 9.26 -3.24 -12.40
CA VAL A 179 9.07 -4.66 -12.03
C VAL A 179 9.59 -5.60 -13.11
N GLU A 180 9.50 -5.19 -14.37
CA GLU A 180 9.90 -5.98 -15.54
C GLU A 180 10.86 -5.20 -16.41
N ALA A 181 11.75 -5.91 -17.11
CA ALA A 181 12.62 -5.30 -18.10
C ALA A 181 11.82 -4.69 -19.26
N GLY A 182 12.22 -3.51 -19.69
CA GLY A 182 11.54 -2.76 -20.75
C GLY A 182 10.37 -1.91 -20.26
N GLY A 183 10.17 -1.80 -18.96
CA GLY A 183 9.24 -0.84 -18.37
C GLY A 183 9.68 0.61 -18.57
N THR A 184 8.77 1.54 -18.32
CA THR A 184 9.00 2.98 -18.43
C THR A 184 8.24 3.75 -17.35
N PHE A 185 8.72 4.97 -17.07
CA PHE A 185 7.94 5.96 -16.32
C PHE A 185 7.23 6.89 -17.30
N GLN A 186 5.97 7.19 -17.03
CA GLN A 186 5.16 8.04 -17.87
C GLN A 186 4.62 9.22 -17.07
N PHE A 187 4.44 10.36 -17.75
CA PHE A 187 4.02 11.62 -17.16
C PHE A 187 2.69 12.04 -17.74
N LYS A 188 1.70 12.34 -16.89
CA LYS A 188 0.38 12.81 -17.29
C LYS A 188 -0.04 14.00 -16.45
N CYS A 189 -0.75 14.94 -17.03
CA CYS A 189 -1.53 15.88 -16.25
C CYS A 189 -2.70 15.17 -15.60
N TYR A 190 -2.98 15.51 -14.37
CA TYR A 190 -4.15 15.01 -13.64
C TYR A 190 -5.17 16.14 -13.47
N GLY A 191 -6.45 15.82 -13.69
CA GLY A 191 -7.55 16.77 -13.51
C GLY A 191 -7.67 17.87 -14.58
N THR A 192 -6.81 17.86 -15.60
CA THR A 192 -6.87 18.82 -16.70
C THR A 192 -7.81 18.35 -17.81
N ARG A 193 -8.26 19.29 -18.62
CA ARG A 193 -9.02 18.98 -19.83
C ARG A 193 -8.08 18.59 -20.98
N ASP A 194 -8.59 17.76 -21.84
CA ASP A 194 -7.89 17.09 -22.93
C ASP A 194 -8.06 17.87 -24.25
N THR A 195 -7.01 17.95 -25.07
CA THR A 195 -7.11 18.36 -26.47
C THR A 195 -6.49 17.33 -27.41
N ARG A 196 -7.01 17.20 -28.63
CA ARG A 196 -6.50 16.29 -29.65
C ARG A 196 -6.31 16.95 -31.02
N LYS A 197 -6.58 18.24 -31.14
CA LYS A 197 -6.61 18.92 -32.45
C LYS A 197 -5.90 20.25 -32.48
N ASP A 198 -5.83 20.97 -31.38
CA ASP A 198 -5.53 22.39 -31.28
C ASP A 198 -4.59 22.77 -30.14
N ALA A 199 -3.63 21.89 -29.81
CA ALA A 199 -2.72 22.10 -28.69
C ALA A 199 -1.96 23.42 -28.73
N ASP A 200 -1.64 23.95 -29.93
CA ASP A 200 -0.89 25.20 -30.06
C ASP A 200 -1.67 26.41 -29.55
N THR A 201 -2.99 26.38 -29.64
CA THR A 201 -3.89 27.47 -29.20
C THR A 201 -4.77 27.11 -28.01
N TYR A 202 -4.59 25.92 -27.45
CA TYR A 202 -5.44 25.43 -26.39
C TYR A 202 -5.28 26.23 -25.09
N PRO A 203 -6.37 26.79 -24.53
CA PRO A 203 -6.28 27.78 -23.46
C PRO A 203 -6.25 27.17 -22.03
N GLU A 204 -6.55 25.89 -21.89
CA GLU A 204 -6.67 25.25 -20.57
C GLU A 204 -5.29 25.02 -19.93
N PRO A 205 -5.24 24.83 -18.59
CA PRO A 205 -4.01 24.53 -17.87
C PRO A 205 -3.29 23.29 -18.40
N GLY A 206 -1.98 23.34 -18.41
CA GLY A 206 -1.11 22.23 -18.82
C GLY A 206 0.19 22.22 -18.03
N ILE A 207 1.01 21.20 -18.28
CA ILE A 207 2.35 21.09 -17.72
C ILE A 207 3.35 21.07 -18.87
N GLU A 208 4.31 21.97 -18.82
CA GLU A 208 5.49 21.91 -19.66
C GLU A 208 6.53 21.00 -19.01
N ILE A 209 7.01 20.03 -19.78
CA ILE A 209 8.05 19.07 -19.39
C ILE A 209 9.31 19.41 -20.17
N GLY A 210 10.37 19.72 -19.46
CA GLY A 210 11.72 19.95 -19.97
C GLY A 210 12.59 18.68 -19.90
N ASP A 211 13.77 18.84 -19.35
CA ASP A 211 14.75 17.76 -19.26
C ASP A 211 14.36 16.72 -18.23
N ILE A 212 14.63 15.47 -18.59
CA ILE A 212 14.37 14.28 -17.79
C ILE A 212 15.67 13.52 -17.64
N THR A 213 16.01 13.15 -16.40
CA THR A 213 17.13 12.24 -16.11
C THR A 213 16.59 11.00 -15.43
N ILE A 214 16.98 9.83 -15.91
CA ILE A 214 16.65 8.53 -15.30
C ILE A 214 17.96 7.76 -15.08
N GLU A 215 18.16 7.29 -13.86
CA GLU A 215 19.35 6.58 -13.42
C GLU A 215 18.97 5.29 -12.71
N GLY A 216 19.58 4.18 -13.09
CA GLY A 216 19.35 2.88 -12.46
C GLY A 216 19.66 1.70 -13.39
N PRO A 217 19.47 0.44 -12.94
CA PRO A 217 19.02 0.11 -11.58
C PRO A 217 20.04 0.55 -10.52
N LEU A 218 19.50 0.97 -9.35
CA LEU A 218 20.31 1.50 -8.24
C LEU A 218 20.86 0.42 -7.32
N GLU A 219 20.37 -0.80 -7.44
CA GLU A 219 20.77 -1.91 -6.60
C GLU A 219 22.26 -2.21 -6.83
N PRO A 220 23.08 -2.24 -5.77
CA PRO A 220 24.50 -2.58 -5.87
C PRO A 220 24.68 -4.04 -6.28
N TRP A 221 25.81 -4.37 -6.89
CA TRP A 221 26.17 -5.75 -7.22
C TRP A 221 27.62 -6.05 -6.78
N PRO A 222 27.85 -7.12 -6.02
CA PRO A 222 26.83 -7.98 -5.38
C PRO A 222 25.95 -7.20 -4.40
N PRO A 223 24.74 -7.71 -4.07
CA PRO A 223 23.88 -7.09 -3.06
C PRO A 223 24.61 -6.93 -1.72
N GLU A 224 24.34 -5.85 -1.00
CA GLU A 224 24.89 -5.62 0.35
C GLU A 224 24.58 -6.78 1.29
N SER A 225 23.36 -7.30 1.26
CA SER A 225 22.94 -8.48 2.02
C SER A 225 23.80 -9.72 1.78
N ARG A 226 24.25 -9.93 0.54
CA ARG A 226 25.18 -11.02 0.22
C ARG A 226 26.56 -10.75 0.79
N ILE A 227 27.04 -9.52 0.68
CA ILE A 227 28.36 -9.12 1.21
C ILE A 227 28.39 -9.31 2.72
N GLU A 228 27.36 -8.84 3.44
CA GLU A 228 27.25 -8.97 4.89
C GLU A 228 27.12 -10.45 5.33
N LEU A 229 26.25 -11.22 4.64
CA LEU A 229 26.04 -12.63 4.98
C LEU A 229 27.31 -13.48 4.80
N LEU A 230 28.13 -13.16 3.82
CA LEU A 230 29.36 -13.87 3.46
C LEU A 230 30.63 -13.14 3.91
N GLU A 231 30.52 -12.20 4.84
CA GLU A 231 31.66 -11.42 5.30
C GLU A 231 32.77 -12.30 5.86
N GLY A 232 34.00 -12.07 5.37
CA GLY A 232 35.19 -12.82 5.78
C GLY A 232 35.26 -14.25 5.27
N ILE A 233 34.39 -14.67 4.35
CA ILE A 233 34.33 -16.03 3.80
C ILE A 233 34.93 -16.06 2.39
N ASN A 234 35.92 -16.94 2.18
CA ASN A 234 36.35 -17.30 0.83
C ASN A 234 35.44 -18.41 0.27
N ILE A 235 34.51 -18.03 -0.61
CA ILE A 235 33.45 -18.93 -1.15
C ILE A 235 34.07 -20.15 -1.87
N GLU A 236 35.24 -20.02 -2.52
CA GLU A 236 35.87 -21.12 -3.27
C GLU A 236 36.43 -22.22 -2.36
N SER A 237 36.74 -21.90 -1.10
CA SER A 237 37.30 -22.83 -0.12
C SER A 237 36.41 -23.03 1.10
N ALA A 238 35.22 -22.45 1.09
CA ALA A 238 34.28 -22.53 2.22
C ALA A 238 33.73 -23.95 2.42
N SER A 239 33.59 -24.32 3.66
CA SER A 239 33.27 -25.66 4.14
C SER A 239 32.00 -25.66 5.02
N THR A 240 31.71 -26.79 5.61
CA THR A 240 30.62 -26.95 6.58
C THR A 240 30.78 -26.06 7.83
N GLU A 241 32.02 -25.76 8.23
CA GLU A 241 32.33 -24.91 9.38
C GLU A 241 31.86 -23.47 9.16
N GLU A 242 32.11 -22.90 7.96
CA GLU A 242 31.61 -21.57 7.61
C GLU A 242 30.06 -21.54 7.55
N ALA A 243 29.46 -22.60 7.01
CA ALA A 243 28.00 -22.73 7.01
C ALA A 243 27.44 -22.80 8.42
N GLN A 244 28.09 -23.55 9.32
CA GLN A 244 27.69 -23.64 10.73
C GLN A 244 27.77 -22.28 11.43
N ARG A 245 28.81 -21.48 11.15
CA ARG A 245 28.93 -20.13 11.70
C ARG A 245 27.78 -19.25 11.23
N ILE A 246 27.56 -19.17 9.91
CA ILE A 246 26.49 -18.32 9.34
C ILE A 246 25.12 -18.72 9.90
N LEU A 247 24.80 -20.01 9.87
CA LEU A 247 23.51 -20.50 10.32
C LEU A 247 23.35 -20.35 11.83
N GLY A 248 24.44 -20.52 12.61
CA GLY A 248 24.43 -20.34 14.07
C GLY A 248 24.15 -18.89 14.47
N ASP A 249 24.68 -17.92 13.74
CA ASP A 249 24.46 -16.49 13.98
C ASP A 249 23.05 -16.04 13.54
N LEU A 250 22.53 -16.65 12.46
CA LEU A 250 21.22 -16.28 11.91
C LEU A 250 20.03 -16.88 12.68
N LEU A 251 20.15 -18.14 13.13
CA LEU A 251 19.00 -18.87 13.69
C LEU A 251 18.35 -18.22 14.92
N PRO A 252 19.10 -17.66 15.91
CA PRO A 252 18.47 -16.99 17.05
C PRO A 252 17.60 -15.81 16.64
N ARG A 253 18.05 -15.04 15.65
CA ARG A 253 17.30 -13.91 15.09
C ARG A 253 16.08 -14.41 14.29
N ALA A 254 16.26 -15.40 13.43
CA ALA A 254 15.20 -15.98 12.61
C ALA A 254 14.09 -16.61 13.45
N PHE A 255 14.43 -17.32 14.52
CA PHE A 255 13.47 -17.99 15.40
C PHE A 255 13.05 -17.12 16.60
N ARG A 256 13.67 -15.96 16.77
CA ARG A 256 13.31 -14.98 17.82
C ARG A 256 13.33 -15.62 19.22
N ARG A 257 14.26 -16.55 19.46
CA ARG A 257 14.45 -17.28 20.71
C ARG A 257 15.87 -17.80 20.82
N HIS A 258 16.24 -18.25 22.01
CA HIS A 258 17.46 -19.04 22.15
C HIS A 258 17.36 -20.34 21.34
N VAL A 259 18.44 -20.66 20.64
CA VAL A 259 18.56 -21.91 19.87
C VAL A 259 19.63 -22.80 20.48
N THR A 260 19.41 -24.11 20.40
CA THR A 260 20.38 -25.10 20.84
C THR A 260 21.32 -25.50 19.71
N GLY A 261 22.45 -26.15 20.04
CA GLY A 261 23.32 -26.73 19.04
C GLY A 261 22.59 -27.73 18.12
N ASP A 262 21.64 -28.47 18.65
CA ASP A 262 20.84 -29.43 17.88
C ASP A 262 19.89 -28.72 16.89
N ASP A 263 19.38 -27.55 17.26
CA ASP A 263 18.57 -26.73 16.32
C ASP A 263 19.42 -26.31 15.13
N VAL A 264 20.65 -25.81 15.36
CA VAL A 264 21.58 -25.39 14.31
C VAL A 264 21.99 -26.59 13.43
N GLN A 265 22.32 -27.71 14.06
CA GLN A 265 22.84 -28.89 13.36
C GLN A 265 21.86 -29.47 12.33
N LYS A 266 20.55 -29.32 12.53
CA LYS A 266 19.52 -29.76 11.56
C LYS A 266 19.71 -29.06 10.20
N TYR A 267 19.98 -27.76 10.20
CA TYR A 267 20.12 -26.96 8.98
C TYR A 267 21.53 -27.05 8.39
N VAL A 268 22.55 -27.19 9.25
CA VAL A 268 23.93 -27.46 8.84
C VAL A 268 24.01 -28.79 8.10
N ALA A 269 23.32 -29.83 8.60
CA ALA A 269 23.31 -31.15 7.93
C ALA A 269 22.75 -31.09 6.49
N LEU A 270 21.71 -30.24 6.25
CA LEU A 270 21.19 -30.06 4.89
C LEU A 270 22.20 -29.37 3.98
N THR A 271 22.90 -28.36 4.49
CA THR A 271 23.95 -27.66 3.75
C THR A 271 25.15 -28.57 3.47
N SER A 272 25.59 -29.33 4.47
CA SER A 272 26.70 -30.28 4.33
C SER A 272 26.39 -31.37 3.30
N ALA A 273 25.20 -31.95 3.35
CA ALA A 273 24.78 -32.96 2.36
C ALA A 273 24.83 -32.42 0.93
N ALA A 274 24.42 -31.18 0.72
CA ALA A 274 24.48 -30.53 -0.59
C ALA A 274 25.93 -30.25 -1.05
N LEU A 275 26.83 -29.88 -0.12
CA LEU A 275 28.26 -29.76 -0.38
C LEU A 275 28.89 -31.10 -0.77
N ASP A 276 28.53 -32.18 -0.07
CA ASP A 276 29.00 -33.54 -0.36
C ASP A 276 28.50 -34.04 -1.74
N GLU A 277 27.35 -33.56 -2.20
CA GLU A 277 26.87 -33.77 -3.57
C GLU A 277 27.63 -32.96 -4.62
N GLY A 278 28.58 -32.11 -4.23
CA GLY A 278 29.40 -31.28 -5.12
C GLY A 278 28.74 -29.99 -5.59
N ARG A 279 27.71 -29.50 -4.89
CA ARG A 279 27.13 -28.18 -5.15
C ARG A 279 28.07 -27.08 -4.68
N SER A 280 27.91 -25.86 -5.23
CA SER A 280 28.65 -24.71 -4.73
C SER A 280 28.30 -24.42 -3.27
N PHE A 281 29.20 -23.75 -2.55
CA PHE A 281 28.95 -23.32 -1.16
C PHE A 281 27.66 -22.47 -1.06
N GLU A 282 27.52 -21.51 -1.98
CA GLU A 282 26.36 -20.63 -2.01
C GLU A 282 25.05 -21.41 -2.24
N ASP A 283 24.99 -22.31 -3.22
CA ASP A 283 23.79 -23.12 -3.48
C ASP A 283 23.45 -24.05 -2.29
N SER A 284 24.48 -24.57 -1.61
CA SER A 284 24.31 -25.42 -0.44
C SER A 284 23.80 -24.63 0.77
N LEU A 285 24.35 -23.42 1.00
CA LEU A 285 23.90 -22.51 2.04
C LEU A 285 22.45 -22.05 1.81
N ARG A 286 22.09 -21.72 0.57
CA ARG A 286 20.72 -21.37 0.17
C ARG A 286 19.72 -22.47 0.54
N LEU A 287 20.09 -23.73 0.44
CA LEU A 287 19.20 -24.84 0.83
C LEU A 287 18.93 -24.84 2.34
N GLY A 288 19.97 -24.65 3.17
CA GLY A 288 19.82 -24.51 4.62
C GLY A 288 18.97 -23.30 5.00
N LEU A 289 19.23 -22.15 4.39
CA LEU A 289 18.45 -20.92 4.62
C LEU A 289 16.98 -21.07 4.18
N LYS A 290 16.73 -21.69 3.04
CA LYS A 290 15.35 -21.98 2.59
C LYS A 290 14.60 -22.85 3.57
N ALA A 291 15.26 -23.87 4.13
CA ALA A 291 14.65 -24.73 5.15
C ALA A 291 14.32 -23.94 6.44
N ILE A 292 15.16 -22.96 6.83
CA ILE A 292 14.89 -22.06 7.95
C ILE A 292 13.66 -21.21 7.66
N LEU A 293 13.60 -20.54 6.51
CA LEU A 293 12.51 -19.64 6.12
C LEU A 293 11.15 -20.35 5.96
N CYS A 294 11.16 -21.66 5.74
CA CYS A 294 9.94 -22.48 5.67
C CYS A 294 9.68 -23.27 6.96
N SER A 295 10.50 -23.10 7.99
CA SER A 295 10.35 -23.79 9.26
C SER A 295 9.16 -23.26 10.06
N PRO A 296 8.42 -24.13 10.80
CA PRO A 296 7.40 -23.67 11.72
C PRO A 296 7.92 -22.63 12.73
N HIS A 297 9.16 -22.75 13.19
CA HIS A 297 9.77 -21.78 14.11
C HIS A 297 10.00 -20.39 13.50
N PHE A 298 10.10 -20.30 12.18
CA PHE A 298 10.15 -19.03 11.47
C PHE A 298 8.75 -18.50 11.17
N LEU A 299 7.86 -19.36 10.70
CA LEU A 299 6.52 -18.98 10.23
C LEU A 299 5.56 -18.61 11.37
N PHE A 300 5.71 -19.23 12.54
CA PHE A 300 4.84 -19.00 13.68
C PHE A 300 5.59 -18.30 14.82
N LEU A 301 4.85 -17.56 15.62
CA LEU A 301 5.33 -17.09 16.91
C LEU A 301 5.23 -18.25 17.87
N ASP A 302 6.39 -18.77 18.34
CA ASP A 302 6.45 -19.89 19.27
C ASP A 302 6.03 -19.43 20.66
N GLU A 303 4.95 -20.01 21.17
CA GLU A 303 4.46 -19.80 22.53
C GLU A 303 4.33 -21.14 23.22
N PRO A 304 5.39 -21.59 23.88
CA PRO A 304 5.26 -22.79 24.72
C PRO A 304 4.21 -22.54 25.80
N GLY A 305 3.21 -23.40 25.87
CA GLY A 305 2.02 -23.29 26.72
C GLY A 305 2.32 -23.26 28.22
N HIS A 306 2.91 -22.18 28.70
CA HIS A 306 3.20 -21.91 30.11
C HIS A 306 2.33 -20.75 30.60
N ASP A 307 2.04 -20.73 31.89
CA ASP A 307 1.25 -19.68 32.57
C ASP A 307 1.84 -18.27 32.43
N ARG A 308 3.08 -18.13 31.93
CA ARG A 308 3.75 -16.87 31.67
C ARG A 308 4.43 -16.85 30.30
N ILE A 309 4.27 -15.74 29.59
CA ILE A 309 4.96 -15.47 28.32
C ILE A 309 6.45 -15.35 28.60
N SER A 310 7.30 -15.96 27.75
CA SER A 310 8.75 -15.77 27.81
C SER A 310 9.14 -14.35 27.39
N GLN A 311 10.34 -13.90 27.80
CA GLN A 311 10.86 -12.58 27.42
C GLN A 311 10.96 -12.42 25.91
N HIS A 312 11.40 -13.46 25.21
CA HIS A 312 11.51 -13.45 23.74
C HIS A 312 10.13 -13.47 23.06
N ALA A 313 9.16 -14.20 23.63
CA ALA A 313 7.79 -14.16 23.13
C ALA A 313 7.15 -12.79 23.34
N LEU A 314 7.44 -12.10 24.47
CA LEU A 314 7.00 -10.74 24.72
C LEU A 314 7.64 -9.76 23.72
N ALA A 315 8.95 -9.85 23.48
CA ALA A 315 9.66 -9.06 22.48
C ALA A 315 9.06 -9.25 21.08
N SER A 316 8.80 -10.51 20.71
CA SER A 316 8.19 -10.84 19.42
C SER A 316 6.78 -10.27 19.30
N ARG A 317 5.92 -10.47 20.28
CA ARG A 317 4.56 -9.89 20.25
C ARG A 317 4.59 -8.39 20.11
N LEU A 318 5.45 -7.71 20.86
CA LEU A 318 5.59 -6.26 20.81
C LEU A 318 6.03 -5.79 19.42
N SER A 319 7.09 -6.40 18.86
CA SER A 319 7.63 -5.98 17.57
C SER A 319 6.69 -6.28 16.40
N TYR A 320 6.05 -7.44 16.37
CA TYR A 320 5.08 -7.75 15.32
C TYR A 320 3.82 -6.88 15.42
N PHE A 321 3.39 -6.53 16.62
CA PHE A 321 2.28 -5.60 16.81
C PHE A 321 2.60 -4.19 16.32
N LEU A 322 3.77 -3.63 16.70
CA LEU A 322 4.12 -2.25 16.38
C LEU A 322 4.75 -2.09 15.00
N TRP A 323 5.59 -3.04 14.56
CA TRP A 323 6.40 -2.94 13.35
C TRP A 323 6.04 -3.96 12.26
N SER A 324 5.18 -4.93 12.58
CA SER A 324 4.89 -6.08 11.70
C SER A 324 6.17 -6.78 11.22
N SER A 325 7.17 -6.84 12.08
CA SER A 325 8.49 -7.42 11.82
C SER A 325 9.11 -7.99 13.10
N MET A 326 10.25 -8.67 12.94
CA MET A 326 11.01 -9.26 14.04
C MET A 326 11.56 -8.19 15.01
N PRO A 327 11.84 -8.58 16.29
CA PRO A 327 12.54 -7.71 17.23
C PRO A 327 13.91 -7.26 16.71
N ASP A 328 14.27 -6.02 17.01
CA ASP A 328 15.62 -5.52 16.79
C ASP A 328 16.59 -5.99 17.90
N ASP A 329 17.89 -5.70 17.70
CA ASP A 329 18.94 -6.13 18.64
C ASP A 329 18.75 -5.50 20.03
N ALA A 330 18.23 -4.28 20.12
CA ALA A 330 17.97 -3.62 21.40
C ALA A 330 16.88 -4.37 22.19
N LEU A 331 15.77 -4.69 21.54
CA LEU A 331 14.67 -5.40 22.17
C LEU A 331 15.06 -6.85 22.51
N THR A 332 15.81 -7.51 21.63
CA THR A 332 16.34 -8.86 21.85
C THR A 332 17.29 -8.89 23.04
N SER A 333 18.22 -7.92 23.13
CA SER A 333 19.15 -7.82 24.26
C SER A 333 18.45 -7.63 25.62
N LEU A 334 17.35 -6.85 25.66
CA LEU A 334 16.54 -6.71 26.87
C LEU A 334 15.81 -8.01 27.23
N ALA A 335 15.36 -8.76 26.23
CA ALA A 335 14.76 -10.07 26.44
C ALA A 335 15.76 -11.08 27.00
N ASP A 336 16.99 -11.13 26.47
CA ASP A 336 18.09 -11.96 26.96
C ASP A 336 18.44 -11.67 28.43
N GLN A 337 18.36 -10.40 28.84
CA GLN A 337 18.62 -9.95 30.20
C GLN A 337 17.42 -10.15 31.15
N GLY A 338 16.26 -10.58 30.65
CA GLY A 338 15.04 -10.72 31.44
C GLY A 338 14.47 -9.39 31.94
N LEU A 339 14.65 -8.30 31.19
CA LEU A 339 14.28 -6.95 31.65
C LEU A 339 12.92 -6.47 31.13
N LEU A 340 12.35 -7.11 30.13
CA LEU A 340 11.07 -6.68 29.54
C LEU A 340 9.85 -6.85 30.45
N GLU A 341 9.95 -7.66 31.53
CA GLU A 341 8.90 -7.74 32.55
C GLU A 341 8.79 -6.48 33.43
N LYS A 342 9.81 -5.60 33.42
CA LYS A 342 9.78 -4.36 34.18
C LYS A 342 8.91 -3.35 33.43
N PRO A 343 7.83 -2.83 34.06
CA PRO A 343 6.88 -1.93 33.37
C PRO A 343 7.53 -0.67 32.80
N GLU A 344 8.53 -0.12 33.48
CA GLU A 344 9.28 1.05 33.02
C GLU A 344 10.08 0.75 31.76
N VAL A 345 10.80 -0.38 31.73
CA VAL A 345 11.60 -0.80 30.56
C VAL A 345 10.68 -1.08 29.37
N LEU A 346 9.56 -1.78 29.61
CA LEU A 346 8.59 -2.06 28.56
C LEU A 346 8.00 -0.79 27.98
N ARG A 347 7.66 0.21 28.82
CA ARG A 347 7.14 1.51 28.38
C ARG A 347 8.15 2.23 27.51
N ASP A 348 9.40 2.34 27.99
CA ASP A 348 10.47 3.01 27.24
C ASP A 348 10.68 2.37 25.85
N GLN A 349 10.56 1.04 25.77
CA GLN A 349 10.65 0.35 24.47
C GLN A 349 9.43 0.63 23.59
N VAL A 350 8.22 0.66 24.12
CA VAL A 350 7.01 1.00 23.37
C VAL A 350 7.12 2.42 22.80
N GLU A 351 7.54 3.40 23.61
CA GLU A 351 7.73 4.78 23.18
C GLU A 351 8.78 4.88 22.08
N ARG A 352 9.97 4.28 22.28
CA ARG A 352 11.02 4.21 21.25
C ARG A 352 10.53 3.59 19.94
N MET A 353 9.76 2.50 20.03
CA MET A 353 9.27 1.79 18.86
C MET A 353 8.16 2.54 18.13
N LEU A 354 7.34 3.32 18.82
CA LEU A 354 6.33 4.19 18.21
C LEU A 354 6.95 5.38 17.48
N ASP A 355 8.10 5.88 17.95
CA ASP A 355 8.85 6.96 17.30
C ASP A 355 9.62 6.48 16.05
N ASP A 356 9.80 5.18 15.89
CA ASP A 356 10.49 4.59 14.73
C ASP A 356 9.60 4.64 13.47
N PRO A 357 10.15 4.94 12.27
CA PRO A 357 9.41 4.88 11.01
C PRO A 357 8.68 3.56 10.75
N LYS A 358 9.17 2.43 11.28
CA LYS A 358 8.50 1.12 11.20
C LYS A 358 7.13 1.09 11.88
N ALA A 359 6.86 2.00 12.83
CA ALA A 359 5.55 2.11 13.49
C ALA A 359 4.40 2.47 12.53
N ARG A 360 4.72 2.93 11.33
CA ARG A 360 3.74 3.06 10.25
C ARG A 360 2.99 1.75 10.00
N ALA A 361 3.65 0.61 10.18
CA ALA A 361 3.05 -0.70 10.04
C ALA A 361 1.90 -0.96 11.02
N LEU A 362 1.98 -0.45 12.27
CA LEU A 362 0.87 -0.50 13.21
C LEU A 362 -0.38 0.18 12.62
N THR A 363 -0.22 1.40 12.12
CA THR A 363 -1.35 2.13 11.53
C THR A 363 -1.94 1.38 10.34
N GLU A 364 -1.11 0.94 9.40
CA GLU A 364 -1.57 0.26 8.18
C GLU A 364 -2.24 -1.08 8.47
N ASN A 365 -1.68 -1.86 9.39
CA ASN A 365 -2.21 -3.19 9.70
C ASN A 365 -3.38 -3.15 10.68
N PHE A 366 -3.24 -2.46 11.82
CA PHE A 366 -4.30 -2.42 12.82
C PHE A 366 -5.52 -1.68 12.30
N VAL A 367 -5.36 -0.44 11.81
CA VAL A 367 -6.47 0.37 11.30
C VAL A 367 -7.06 -0.25 10.03
N GLY A 368 -6.19 -0.81 9.18
CA GLY A 368 -6.60 -1.52 7.97
C GLY A 368 -7.54 -2.69 8.25
N GLN A 369 -7.29 -3.43 9.33
CA GLN A 369 -8.15 -4.54 9.76
C GLN A 369 -9.33 -4.07 10.59
N TRP A 370 -9.09 -3.27 11.63
CA TRP A 370 -10.15 -2.76 12.51
C TRP A 370 -11.28 -2.08 11.75
N LEU A 371 -10.94 -1.25 10.77
CA LEU A 371 -11.90 -0.48 9.98
C LEU A 371 -12.23 -1.11 8.62
N ASN A 372 -11.75 -2.31 8.34
CA ASN A 372 -11.90 -3.03 7.06
C ASN A 372 -11.36 -2.25 5.85
N LEU A 373 -10.37 -1.38 6.03
CA LEU A 373 -9.82 -0.57 4.93
C LEU A 373 -9.09 -1.41 3.88
N ARG A 374 -8.65 -2.63 4.23
CA ARG A 374 -8.06 -3.59 3.27
C ARG A 374 -9.07 -3.99 2.19
N ASP A 375 -10.37 -3.90 2.49
CA ASP A 375 -11.46 -4.23 1.57
C ASP A 375 -11.92 -3.02 0.73
N ILE A 376 -11.14 -1.92 0.72
CA ILE A 376 -11.50 -0.70 -0.03
C ILE A 376 -11.75 -0.99 -1.53
N ASP A 377 -11.10 -1.98 -2.09
CA ASP A 377 -11.22 -2.39 -3.49
C ASP A 377 -12.19 -3.57 -3.71
N PHE A 378 -12.82 -4.09 -2.64
CA PHE A 378 -13.78 -5.20 -2.74
C PHE A 378 -15.00 -4.85 -3.60
N THR A 379 -15.48 -3.60 -3.53
CA THR A 379 -16.52 -3.09 -4.41
C THR A 379 -15.95 -1.97 -5.29
N SER A 380 -16.26 -1.99 -6.58
CA SER A 380 -15.95 -0.87 -7.48
C SER A 380 -17.17 0.02 -7.63
N PRO A 381 -17.07 1.34 -7.39
CA PRO A 381 -18.15 2.27 -7.69
C PRO A 381 -18.52 2.24 -9.17
N ASP A 382 -19.82 2.26 -9.45
CA ASP A 382 -20.33 2.33 -10.81
C ASP A 382 -19.87 3.63 -11.49
N GLN A 383 -19.12 3.51 -12.58
CA GLN A 383 -18.52 4.67 -13.28
C GLN A 383 -19.57 5.62 -13.91
N GLN A 384 -20.78 5.15 -14.19
CA GLN A 384 -21.85 6.01 -14.69
C GLN A 384 -22.51 6.83 -13.57
N LEU A 385 -22.59 6.24 -12.38
CA LEU A 385 -23.13 6.91 -11.20
C LEU A 385 -22.09 7.78 -10.51
N TYR A 386 -20.82 7.39 -10.54
CA TYR A 386 -19.70 8.00 -9.83
C TYR A 386 -18.50 8.22 -10.75
N PRO A 387 -18.65 9.01 -11.83
CA PRO A 387 -17.59 9.24 -12.80
C PRO A 387 -16.36 9.93 -12.22
N GLU A 388 -16.51 10.59 -11.08
CA GLU A 388 -15.43 11.26 -10.35
C GLU A 388 -14.61 10.34 -9.45
N PHE A 389 -15.03 9.08 -9.23
CA PHE A 389 -14.23 8.13 -8.46
C PHE A 389 -13.02 7.68 -9.26
N ASP A 390 -11.85 7.98 -8.74
CA ASP A 390 -10.58 7.65 -9.36
C ASP A 390 -9.56 7.13 -8.34
N GLU A 391 -8.40 6.76 -8.82
CA GLU A 391 -7.33 6.18 -8.00
C GLU A 391 -6.79 7.16 -6.95
N LEU A 392 -6.64 8.45 -7.29
CA LEU A 392 -6.16 9.44 -6.32
C LEU A 392 -7.17 9.63 -5.18
N LEU A 393 -8.46 9.68 -5.50
CA LEU A 393 -9.50 9.76 -4.48
C LEU A 393 -9.47 8.52 -3.57
N ARG A 394 -9.36 7.33 -4.14
CA ARG A 394 -9.27 6.07 -3.40
C ARG A 394 -8.06 6.05 -2.43
N ILE A 395 -6.88 6.42 -2.92
CA ILE A 395 -5.67 6.52 -2.10
C ILE A 395 -5.87 7.56 -0.99
N SER A 396 -6.42 8.73 -1.34
CA SER A 396 -6.63 9.83 -0.39
C SER A 396 -7.61 9.46 0.73
N MET A 397 -8.67 8.69 0.43
CA MET A 397 -9.61 8.18 1.43
C MET A 397 -8.92 7.31 2.50
N VAL A 398 -8.05 6.39 2.07
CA VAL A 398 -7.34 5.50 3.01
C VAL A 398 -6.29 6.27 3.81
N GLU A 399 -5.51 7.13 3.13
CA GLU A 399 -4.48 7.94 3.77
C GLU A 399 -5.05 8.97 4.74
N GLU A 400 -6.25 9.50 4.52
CA GLU A 400 -6.96 10.34 5.50
C GLU A 400 -7.10 9.61 6.82
N THR A 401 -7.62 8.38 6.80
CA THR A 401 -7.89 7.59 8.00
C THR A 401 -6.60 7.17 8.70
N HIS A 402 -5.57 6.77 7.93
CA HIS A 402 -4.26 6.43 8.49
C HIS A 402 -3.59 7.63 9.18
N ARG A 403 -3.62 8.82 8.55
CA ARG A 403 -3.06 10.04 9.15
C ARG A 403 -3.84 10.53 10.34
N PHE A 404 -5.17 10.39 10.28
CA PHE A 404 -6.04 10.74 11.40
C PHE A 404 -5.73 9.89 12.63
N PHE A 405 -5.64 8.57 12.47
CA PHE A 405 -5.26 7.66 13.56
C PHE A 405 -3.87 7.99 14.12
N ARG A 406 -2.90 8.22 13.24
CA ARG A 406 -1.54 8.56 13.63
C ARG A 406 -1.48 9.86 14.43
N GLU A 407 -2.18 10.90 13.98
CA GLU A 407 -2.27 12.17 14.69
C GLU A 407 -2.83 12.01 16.11
N LEU A 408 -3.88 11.20 16.27
CA LEU A 408 -4.45 10.91 17.58
C LEU A 408 -3.41 10.24 18.51
N MET A 409 -2.64 9.34 17.96
CA MET A 409 -1.64 8.58 18.70
C MET A 409 -0.41 9.44 19.04
N GLU A 410 0.14 10.18 18.07
CA GLU A 410 1.34 11.02 18.22
C GLU A 410 1.10 12.24 19.12
N GLN A 411 -0.13 12.77 19.14
CA GLN A 411 -0.50 13.94 19.94
C GLN A 411 -1.26 13.57 21.23
N ASP A 412 -1.35 12.27 21.55
CA ASP A 412 -2.09 11.74 22.71
C ASP A 412 -3.51 12.35 22.84
N LEU A 413 -4.23 12.41 21.71
CA LEU A 413 -5.55 13.01 21.67
C LEU A 413 -6.61 12.04 22.18
N SER A 414 -7.70 12.60 22.71
CA SER A 414 -8.83 11.80 23.19
C SER A 414 -9.39 10.87 22.12
N ILE A 415 -9.67 9.62 22.48
CA ILE A 415 -10.35 8.63 21.62
C ILE A 415 -11.75 9.07 21.16
N VAL A 416 -12.36 10.05 21.84
CA VAL A 416 -13.64 10.65 21.42
C VAL A 416 -13.53 11.23 20.01
N ASN A 417 -12.34 11.68 19.59
CA ASN A 417 -12.09 12.16 18.23
C ASN A 417 -12.41 11.11 17.14
N PHE A 418 -12.41 9.82 17.46
CA PHE A 418 -12.86 8.80 16.49
C PHE A 418 -14.35 8.96 16.12
N ILE A 419 -15.15 9.56 17.01
CA ILE A 419 -16.59 9.75 16.82
C ILE A 419 -16.88 11.19 16.42
N ASP A 420 -16.27 12.15 17.13
CA ASP A 420 -16.48 13.58 16.95
C ASP A 420 -15.16 14.32 17.02
N SER A 421 -14.74 14.88 15.91
CA SER A 421 -13.47 15.59 15.74
C SER A 421 -13.68 16.88 14.97
N ASP A 422 -12.99 17.94 15.39
CA ASP A 422 -12.96 19.22 14.71
C ASP A 422 -11.92 19.32 13.60
N PHE A 423 -11.22 18.22 13.29
CA PHE A 423 -10.24 18.17 12.19
C PHE A 423 -10.30 16.87 11.40
N THR A 424 -9.75 16.92 10.21
CA THR A 424 -9.41 15.75 9.39
C THR A 424 -8.18 16.03 8.52
N PHE A 425 -7.80 15.09 7.64
CA PHE A 425 -6.67 15.23 6.71
C PHE A 425 -7.17 15.27 5.27
N LEU A 426 -6.93 16.38 4.57
CA LEU A 426 -7.40 16.59 3.21
C LEU A 426 -6.26 16.97 2.27
N ASN A 427 -6.37 16.48 1.04
CA ASN A 427 -5.80 17.09 -0.14
C ASN A 427 -6.91 17.72 -0.97
N GLN A 428 -6.56 18.37 -2.08
CA GLN A 428 -7.54 18.99 -2.98
C GLN A 428 -8.58 17.99 -3.45
N ARG A 429 -8.15 16.80 -3.90
CA ARG A 429 -9.08 15.80 -4.47
C ARG A 429 -10.13 15.30 -3.47
N LEU A 430 -9.72 15.07 -2.23
CA LEU A 430 -10.63 14.64 -1.16
C LEU A 430 -11.51 15.80 -0.67
N ALA A 431 -10.96 17.01 -0.61
CA ALA A 431 -11.73 18.21 -0.26
C ALA A 431 -12.84 18.49 -1.28
N GLU A 432 -12.55 18.37 -2.59
CA GLU A 432 -13.56 18.45 -3.66
C GLU A 432 -14.65 17.39 -3.48
N HIS A 433 -14.26 16.15 -3.13
CA HIS A 433 -15.21 15.07 -2.82
C HIS A 433 -16.10 15.40 -1.62
N TYR A 434 -15.53 16.08 -0.63
CA TYR A 434 -16.27 16.49 0.58
C TYR A 434 -17.05 17.79 0.42
N GLY A 435 -16.88 18.51 -0.68
CA GLY A 435 -17.47 19.84 -0.89
C GLY A 435 -16.86 20.91 0.02
N ILE A 436 -15.58 20.74 0.40
CA ILE A 436 -14.82 21.69 1.21
C ILE A 436 -13.91 22.52 0.29
N ASP A 437 -14.17 23.81 0.23
CA ASP A 437 -13.42 24.72 -0.62
C ASP A 437 -12.09 25.17 0.01
N GLY A 438 -11.21 25.74 -0.83
CA GLY A 438 -9.98 26.42 -0.39
C GLY A 438 -8.78 25.50 -0.14
N ILE A 439 -8.91 24.18 -0.32
CA ILE A 439 -7.82 23.22 -0.24
C ILE A 439 -7.24 23.01 -1.64
N ARG A 440 -5.95 23.34 -1.82
CA ARG A 440 -5.24 23.22 -3.11
C ARG A 440 -4.07 22.24 -3.00
N GLY A 441 -3.78 21.53 -4.09
CA GLY A 441 -2.70 20.57 -4.19
C GLY A 441 -3.02 19.20 -3.62
N GLN A 442 -2.16 18.23 -3.94
CA GLN A 442 -2.42 16.81 -3.64
C GLN A 442 -1.73 16.31 -2.37
N ARG A 443 -0.99 17.17 -1.68
CA ARG A 443 -0.41 16.82 -0.38
C ARG A 443 -1.49 16.86 0.70
N LEU A 444 -1.72 15.72 1.36
CA LEU A 444 -2.59 15.63 2.53
C LEU A 444 -2.04 16.46 3.69
N ARG A 445 -2.90 17.25 4.31
CA ARG A 445 -2.60 18.11 5.46
C ARG A 445 -3.75 18.15 6.44
N LYS A 446 -3.45 18.40 7.71
CA LYS A 446 -4.47 18.61 8.75
C LYS A 446 -5.29 19.86 8.42
N VAL A 447 -6.60 19.71 8.45
CA VAL A 447 -7.58 20.78 8.17
C VAL A 447 -8.58 20.83 9.31
N ILE A 448 -8.76 22.00 9.90
CA ILE A 448 -9.81 22.23 10.87
C ILE A 448 -11.14 22.33 10.14
N LEU A 449 -12.11 21.55 10.58
CA LEU A 449 -13.42 21.52 9.99
C LEU A 449 -14.25 22.73 10.46
N PRO A 450 -15.13 23.29 9.61
CA PRO A 450 -16.07 24.31 10.06
C PRO A 450 -16.98 23.81 11.18
N ASN A 451 -17.40 24.69 12.08
CA ASN A 451 -18.25 24.33 13.22
C ASN A 451 -19.62 23.74 12.82
N ASP A 452 -20.07 24.03 11.61
CA ASP A 452 -21.30 23.49 11.00
C ASP A 452 -21.03 22.29 10.10
N SER A 453 -19.80 21.78 10.10
CA SER A 453 -19.42 20.61 9.31
C SER A 453 -20.24 19.41 9.73
N VAL A 454 -20.78 18.74 8.74
CA VAL A 454 -21.44 17.43 8.92
C VAL A 454 -20.44 16.29 9.04
N ARG A 455 -19.14 16.60 8.99
CA ARG A 455 -18.03 15.66 9.12
C ARG A 455 -17.34 15.89 10.45
N GLY A 456 -16.90 14.79 11.03
CA GLY A 456 -16.15 14.75 12.26
C GLY A 456 -15.92 13.28 12.64
N GLY A 457 -14.67 12.92 12.88
CA GLY A 457 -14.29 11.55 13.23
C GLY A 457 -14.42 10.54 12.08
N VAL A 458 -14.01 9.30 12.39
CA VAL A 458 -13.82 8.22 11.41
C VAL A 458 -15.15 7.78 10.76
N LEU A 459 -16.25 7.83 11.49
CA LEU A 459 -17.55 7.38 10.98
C LEU A 459 -18.04 8.19 9.77
N THR A 460 -17.48 9.38 9.56
CA THR A 460 -17.85 10.27 8.44
C THR A 460 -16.78 10.31 7.34
N GLN A 461 -15.66 9.62 7.52
CA GLN A 461 -14.60 9.54 6.52
C GLN A 461 -15.02 8.70 5.32
N ALA A 462 -14.57 9.11 4.14
CA ALA A 462 -14.97 8.49 2.88
C ALA A 462 -14.51 7.02 2.76
N SER A 463 -13.37 6.66 3.36
CA SER A 463 -12.89 5.28 3.41
C SER A 463 -13.90 4.35 4.08
N VAL A 464 -14.39 4.72 5.27
CA VAL A 464 -15.36 3.94 6.05
C VAL A 464 -16.71 3.88 5.33
N LEU A 465 -17.15 5.00 4.76
CA LEU A 465 -18.38 5.04 3.99
C LEU A 465 -18.29 4.17 2.72
N LYS A 466 -17.10 4.08 2.11
CA LYS A 466 -16.84 3.26 0.92
C LYS A 466 -16.84 1.76 1.24
N VAL A 467 -16.12 1.31 2.28
CA VAL A 467 -16.07 -0.12 2.63
C VAL A 467 -17.40 -0.67 3.12
N THR A 468 -18.30 0.21 3.58
CA THR A 468 -19.66 -0.14 4.00
C THR A 468 -20.73 0.07 2.93
N ALA A 469 -20.33 0.28 1.66
CA ALA A 469 -21.23 0.48 0.52
C ALA A 469 -21.08 -0.67 -0.50
N ASN A 470 -22.08 -0.83 -1.37
CA ASN A 470 -22.09 -1.90 -2.38
C ASN A 470 -21.63 -1.47 -3.79
N GLY A 471 -21.12 -0.26 -3.94
CA GLY A 471 -20.66 0.31 -5.22
C GLY A 471 -21.73 1.05 -6.03
N THR A 472 -23.00 0.82 -5.80
CA THR A 472 -24.11 1.54 -6.46
C THR A 472 -24.92 2.39 -5.48
N ASN A 473 -25.09 1.90 -4.25
CA ASN A 473 -25.85 2.57 -3.20
C ASN A 473 -25.13 2.47 -1.86
N THR A 474 -25.43 3.40 -0.98
CA THR A 474 -25.08 3.26 0.44
C THR A 474 -25.87 2.13 1.08
N SER A 475 -25.24 1.41 2.00
CA SER A 475 -25.89 0.32 2.73
C SER A 475 -25.90 0.61 4.24
N PRO A 476 -26.99 1.24 4.76
CA PRO A 476 -27.11 1.47 6.20
C PRO A 476 -27.07 0.18 7.01
N VAL A 477 -27.59 -0.92 6.47
CA VAL A 477 -27.57 -2.23 7.16
C VAL A 477 -26.15 -2.73 7.33
N VAL A 478 -25.35 -2.78 6.25
CA VAL A 478 -23.95 -3.21 6.31
C VAL A 478 -23.16 -2.29 7.25
N ARG A 479 -23.37 -0.98 7.13
CA ARG A 479 -22.72 -0.01 8.02
C ARG A 479 -23.16 -0.16 9.47
N GLY A 480 -24.43 -0.47 9.73
CA GLY A 480 -24.93 -0.71 11.07
C GLY A 480 -24.26 -1.93 11.73
N VAL A 481 -24.16 -3.02 11.00
CA VAL A 481 -23.40 -4.20 11.45
C VAL A 481 -21.94 -3.82 11.73
N TRP A 482 -21.29 -3.10 10.79
CA TRP A 482 -19.91 -2.66 10.94
C TRP A 482 -19.72 -1.77 12.18
N VAL A 483 -20.60 -0.79 12.44
CA VAL A 483 -20.52 0.05 13.66
C VAL A 483 -20.67 -0.79 14.93
N LEU A 484 -21.63 -1.71 14.95
CA LEU A 484 -21.85 -2.58 16.11
C LEU A 484 -20.62 -3.46 16.39
N GLN A 485 -20.01 -4.03 15.36
CA GLN A 485 -18.83 -4.88 15.49
C GLN A 485 -17.57 -4.07 15.79
N SER A 486 -17.24 -3.07 14.97
CA SER A 486 -15.95 -2.37 15.02
C SER A 486 -15.83 -1.36 16.17
N PHE A 487 -16.95 -0.74 16.59
CA PHE A 487 -16.93 0.27 17.66
C PHE A 487 -17.55 -0.21 18.97
N LEU A 488 -18.58 -1.06 18.90
CA LEU A 488 -19.28 -1.51 20.11
C LEU A 488 -18.92 -2.93 20.52
N GLY A 489 -18.07 -3.63 19.77
CA GLY A 489 -17.63 -5.01 20.06
C GLY A 489 -18.80 -6.00 20.15
N GLN A 490 -19.88 -5.76 19.41
CA GLN A 490 -21.08 -6.58 19.46
C GLN A 490 -21.17 -7.46 18.22
N ASP A 491 -21.08 -8.75 18.39
CA ASP A 491 -21.33 -9.71 17.31
C ASP A 491 -22.79 -9.73 16.90
N ILE A 492 -23.01 -9.63 15.60
CA ILE A 492 -24.33 -9.76 14.99
C ILE A 492 -24.36 -11.13 14.29
N PRO A 493 -25.20 -12.05 14.75
CA PRO A 493 -25.29 -13.35 14.12
C PRO A 493 -25.81 -13.22 12.68
N PRO A 494 -25.38 -14.10 11.77
CA PRO A 494 -25.90 -14.12 10.41
C PRO A 494 -27.41 -14.37 10.42
N PRO A 495 -28.12 -13.92 9.37
CA PRO A 495 -29.55 -14.17 9.25
C PRO A 495 -29.86 -15.67 9.39
N PRO A 496 -30.93 -16.07 10.08
CA PRO A 496 -31.34 -17.47 10.16
C PRO A 496 -31.47 -18.09 8.76
N SER A 497 -31.06 -19.35 8.60
CA SER A 497 -31.25 -20.09 7.35
C SER A 497 -32.74 -20.18 7.02
N GLY A 498 -33.12 -19.77 5.81
CA GLY A 498 -34.52 -19.79 5.33
C GLY A 498 -35.25 -18.46 5.45
N VAL A 499 -34.65 -17.41 6.01
CA VAL A 499 -35.12 -16.05 5.77
C VAL A 499 -34.73 -15.69 4.34
N ALA A 500 -35.72 -15.73 3.43
CA ALA A 500 -35.53 -15.22 2.08
C ALA A 500 -35.03 -13.78 2.18
N ALA A 501 -34.06 -13.40 1.34
CA ALA A 501 -33.77 -12.00 1.10
C ALA A 501 -35.07 -11.40 0.49
N VAL A 502 -35.97 -10.96 1.34
CA VAL A 502 -37.21 -10.31 0.91
C VAL A 502 -36.77 -8.97 0.39
N GLU A 503 -36.81 -8.79 -0.93
CA GLU A 503 -36.77 -7.45 -1.47
C GLU A 503 -37.96 -6.73 -0.84
N PRO A 504 -37.74 -5.66 -0.06
CA PRO A 504 -38.84 -4.94 0.56
C PRO A 504 -39.74 -4.44 -0.55
N ASP A 505 -41.06 -4.51 -0.35
CA ASP A 505 -42.02 -3.86 -1.26
C ASP A 505 -41.74 -2.35 -1.26
N ILE A 506 -40.90 -1.93 -2.22
CA ILE A 506 -40.46 -0.54 -2.35
C ILE A 506 -41.47 0.37 -3.05
N ARG A 507 -42.63 -0.17 -3.49
CA ARG A 507 -43.65 0.61 -4.17
C ARG A 507 -44.11 1.79 -3.30
N GLY A 508 -43.87 3.01 -3.81
CA GLY A 508 -44.21 4.27 -3.11
C GLY A 508 -43.22 4.66 -1.99
N ALA A 509 -42.06 3.98 -1.83
CA ALA A 509 -40.97 4.45 -1.01
C ALA A 509 -40.02 5.27 -1.88
N THR A 510 -39.81 6.54 -1.52
CA THR A 510 -38.98 7.49 -2.28
C THR A 510 -37.57 7.59 -1.73
N THR A 511 -37.33 7.13 -0.50
CA THR A 511 -36.05 7.17 0.16
C THR A 511 -35.64 5.79 0.68
N LEU A 512 -34.31 5.54 0.78
CA LEU A 512 -33.79 4.31 1.37
C LEU A 512 -34.25 4.11 2.82
N ARG A 513 -34.41 5.20 3.59
CA ARG A 513 -34.95 5.15 4.96
C ARG A 513 -36.37 4.61 4.96
N GLN A 514 -37.23 5.08 4.06
CA GLN A 514 -38.63 4.59 3.94
C GLN A 514 -38.65 3.11 3.50
N GLN A 515 -37.72 2.68 2.64
CA GLN A 515 -37.60 1.28 2.24
C GLN A 515 -37.28 0.39 3.45
N LEU A 516 -36.30 0.78 4.26
CA LEU A 516 -35.90 0.04 5.45
C LEU A 516 -36.94 0.09 6.56
N GLU A 517 -37.69 1.20 6.70
CA GLU A 517 -38.85 1.28 7.62
C GLU A 517 -39.90 0.26 7.27
N ARG A 518 -40.21 0.08 5.99
CA ARG A 518 -41.15 -0.95 5.53
C ARG A 518 -40.63 -2.37 5.78
N HIS A 519 -39.34 -2.60 5.53
CA HIS A 519 -38.72 -3.88 5.81
C HIS A 519 -38.80 -4.26 7.29
N ARG A 520 -38.68 -3.30 8.20
CA ARG A 520 -38.82 -3.50 9.65
C ARG A 520 -40.25 -3.79 10.11
N ASN A 521 -41.25 -3.56 9.28
CA ASN A 521 -42.63 -3.92 9.62
C ASN A 521 -42.88 -5.42 9.60
N ASP A 522 -42.01 -6.20 8.97
CA ASP A 522 -42.03 -7.65 9.08
C ASP A 522 -41.42 -8.06 10.41
N SER A 523 -42.13 -8.89 11.18
CA SER A 523 -41.74 -9.31 12.53
C SER A 523 -40.46 -10.15 12.53
N SER A 524 -40.18 -10.91 11.46
CA SER A 524 -38.97 -11.72 11.32
C SER A 524 -37.75 -10.87 11.05
N CYS A 525 -37.87 -9.76 10.34
CA CYS A 525 -36.80 -8.82 10.02
C CYS A 525 -36.54 -7.83 11.16
N SER A 526 -37.61 -7.42 11.85
CA SER A 526 -37.57 -6.43 12.93
C SER A 526 -36.62 -6.77 14.06
N VAL A 527 -36.47 -8.05 14.43
CA VAL A 527 -35.63 -8.50 15.55
C VAL A 527 -34.16 -8.05 15.41
N CYS A 528 -33.59 -8.14 14.20
CA CYS A 528 -32.23 -7.73 13.93
C CYS A 528 -32.13 -6.23 13.53
N HIS A 529 -33.03 -5.79 12.65
CA HIS A 529 -32.96 -4.44 12.06
C HIS A 529 -33.26 -3.32 13.06
N HIS A 530 -33.98 -3.60 14.13
CA HIS A 530 -34.20 -2.64 15.23
C HIS A 530 -32.87 -2.22 15.91
N ARG A 531 -31.83 -3.09 15.94
CA ARG A 531 -30.52 -2.77 16.50
C ARG A 531 -29.55 -2.25 15.42
N ILE A 532 -29.57 -2.86 14.25
CA ILE A 532 -28.64 -2.59 13.16
C ILE A 532 -28.89 -1.22 12.52
N ASP A 533 -30.14 -0.94 12.13
CA ASP A 533 -30.47 0.23 11.35
C ASP A 533 -30.15 1.57 12.05
N PRO A 534 -30.47 1.75 13.35
CA PRO A 534 -30.11 2.99 14.05
C PRO A 534 -28.61 3.27 14.02
N ALA A 535 -27.78 2.23 14.25
CA ALA A 535 -26.33 2.34 14.19
C ALA A 535 -25.85 2.70 12.78
N GLY A 536 -26.46 2.12 11.74
CA GLY A 536 -26.12 2.42 10.35
C GLY A 536 -26.60 3.78 9.86
N PHE A 537 -27.67 4.31 10.47
CA PHE A 537 -28.16 5.66 10.19
C PHE A 537 -27.50 6.75 11.02
N ALA A 538 -26.83 6.45 12.12
CA ALA A 538 -26.15 7.45 12.94
C ALA A 538 -25.12 8.28 12.15
N PRO A 539 -24.22 7.67 11.37
CA PRO A 539 -23.37 8.42 10.45
C PRO A 539 -24.14 9.07 9.31
N VAL A 540 -25.34 8.60 8.98
CA VAL A 540 -26.16 8.98 7.83
C VAL A 540 -27.16 10.09 8.13
N SER A 541 -27.35 10.47 9.36
CA SER A 541 -28.03 11.74 9.66
C SER A 541 -27.26 12.92 9.05
N TYR A 542 -26.00 12.70 8.77
CA TYR A 542 -25.09 13.56 8.01
C TYR A 542 -25.01 13.20 6.51
N THR A 543 -25.83 12.30 5.99
CA THR A 543 -25.64 11.62 4.73
C THR A 543 -26.51 12.08 3.60
N GLN A 544 -26.22 13.18 3.18
CA GLN A 544 -26.08 13.33 1.73
C GLN A 544 -24.64 13.00 1.26
N LEU A 545 -23.86 12.29 2.09
CA LEU A 545 -22.40 12.18 2.01
C LEU A 545 -21.88 10.78 1.72
N THR A 546 -22.73 9.93 1.26
CA THR A 546 -22.30 8.65 0.69
C THR A 546 -21.71 8.88 -0.67
N LEU A 547 -20.74 8.04 -1.05
CA LEU A 547 -20.13 7.98 -2.38
C LEU A 547 -20.64 9.12 -3.27
N PRO A 548 -19.89 9.83 -4.02
CA PRO A 548 -20.24 11.11 -4.62
C PRO A 548 -21.68 11.09 -5.14
N THR A 549 -22.61 11.58 -4.35
CA THR A 549 -23.98 11.80 -4.80
C THR A 549 -23.94 13.07 -5.60
N ILE A 550 -23.99 12.94 -6.91
CA ILE A 550 -24.41 14.05 -7.76
C ILE A 550 -25.66 14.64 -7.11
N PRO A 551 -25.70 15.94 -6.75
CA PRO A 551 -26.89 16.56 -6.23
C PRO A 551 -28.08 16.18 -7.11
N PHE A 552 -29.19 15.82 -6.50
CA PHE A 552 -30.39 15.36 -7.19
C PHE A 552 -30.80 16.28 -8.35
N GLU A 553 -30.51 17.57 -8.27
CA GLU A 553 -30.70 18.56 -9.32
C GLU A 553 -29.85 18.34 -10.58
N ARG A 554 -28.67 17.70 -10.50
CA ARG A 554 -27.89 17.32 -11.68
C ARG A 554 -28.36 16.01 -12.31
N ARG A 555 -28.98 15.10 -11.55
CA ARG A 555 -29.59 13.87 -12.11
C ARG A 555 -30.79 14.19 -13.03
N ALA A 556 -31.54 15.24 -12.73
CA ALA A 556 -32.69 15.65 -13.55
C ALA A 556 -32.27 16.25 -14.92
N ARG A 557 -31.03 16.69 -15.11
CA ARG A 557 -30.54 17.25 -16.39
C ARG A 557 -30.00 16.21 -17.39
N TRP A 558 -29.82 14.96 -16.95
CA TRP A 558 -29.35 13.86 -17.82
C TRP A 558 -30.45 12.87 -18.20
N ALA A 559 -31.66 13.03 -17.66
CA ALA A 559 -32.82 12.21 -17.95
C ALA A 559 -33.87 12.95 -18.81
N ALA A 560 -33.51 14.10 -19.40
CA ALA A 560 -34.34 14.83 -20.35
C ALA A 560 -33.67 14.86 -21.74
#